data_36e579a7d06db538ff8b717d49759110
#
_entry.id   36e579a7d06db538ff8b717d49759110
#
_cell.length_a   1.000
_cell.length_b   1.000
_cell.length_c   1.000
_cell.angle_alpha   90.00
_cell.angle_beta   90.00
_cell.angle_gamma   90.00
#
_symmetry.space_group_name_H-M   'P 1'
#
loop_
_entity.id
_entity.type
_entity.pdbx_description
1 polymer ?
#
loop_
_entity_poly.entity_id
_entity_poly.type
_entity_poly.pdbx_seq_one_letter_code
_entity_poly.pdbx_strand_id
1 'polypeptide(L)'
;MIDKLVIANRGEVALRILRACGELGIRTVALHSEADADTKYVRLASESVCIGPPAAAGSYLNIPAVIAAAEVTDATAIHPGYGFLAENADFAEHVEQSGFIFVGPAAETIRLMGDKISAIDAMQKAGVPCVPGSNGSLPDNADEIMRIASDIGYPIIIKATAGGGGKGMRVVHTEAALLNAWQLTRSEAQAAFGNDTVYMERYLEKPRHVEFQVLADTQGEVVILGDRDCSMQRRHQKVLEEAPAPGIPDEMRAEMSERCANACRQIGYRGAGTFEFLYENGEFFFIEMNTRLQVEHPITEAITGIDIVCEQIKIAAGEPLCVTQKDIRFQGHAVECRINAENAITFLPSPGTITRYHPPGGPGVRVDSHIFNDYRVPPYYDSLIAKVITYGENREQALQRMSGALREMVVDGIDTNIQLQQRIVDDAAFRRQPLDIHYLERQLSN
;
A
#
# COMPACT_ATOMS: atom_id res chain seq x y z
N MET A 1 -9.99 21.84 14.22
CA MET A 1 -11.10 21.46 13.31
C MET A 1 -10.65 21.66 11.89
N ILE A 2 -10.90 20.71 10.99
CA ILE A 2 -10.53 20.81 9.56
C ILE A 2 -11.75 21.36 8.80
N ASP A 3 -11.65 22.59 8.26
CA ASP A 3 -12.75 23.22 7.51
C ASP A 3 -12.63 23.02 6.00
N LYS A 4 -11.39 22.98 5.50
CA LYS A 4 -11.07 22.80 4.09
C LYS A 4 -9.81 21.96 3.94
N LEU A 5 -9.86 20.91 3.11
CA LEU A 5 -8.80 19.94 2.95
C LEU A 5 -8.31 19.91 1.50
N VAL A 6 -7.00 20.03 1.31
CA VAL A 6 -6.33 19.79 0.03
C VAL A 6 -6.14 18.31 -0.19
N ILE A 7 -6.58 17.80 -1.33
CA ILE A 7 -6.33 16.44 -1.79
C ILE A 7 -5.08 16.46 -2.67
N ALA A 8 -3.93 16.14 -2.08
CA ALA A 8 -2.62 16.12 -2.75
C ALA A 8 -2.37 14.79 -3.46
N ASN A 9 -3.34 14.34 -4.24
CA ASN A 9 -3.29 13.09 -4.98
C ASN A 9 -4.25 13.13 -6.17
N ARG A 10 -4.30 12.03 -6.95
CA ARG A 10 -5.10 11.89 -8.15
C ARG A 10 -5.85 10.54 -8.19
N GLY A 11 -6.62 10.35 -9.23
CA GLY A 11 -7.23 9.06 -9.52
C GLY A 11 -8.33 8.64 -8.55
N GLU A 12 -8.42 7.35 -8.28
CA GLU A 12 -9.49 6.80 -7.45
C GLU A 12 -9.34 7.22 -5.97
N VAL A 13 -8.11 7.34 -5.46
CA VAL A 13 -7.89 7.75 -4.06
C VAL A 13 -8.26 9.21 -3.83
N ALA A 14 -8.03 10.09 -4.81
CA ALA A 14 -8.50 11.47 -4.70
C ALA A 14 -10.03 11.54 -4.60
N LEU A 15 -10.73 10.72 -5.39
CA LEU A 15 -12.18 10.61 -5.30
C LEU A 15 -12.64 9.95 -3.99
N ARG A 16 -11.87 8.98 -3.47
CA ARG A 16 -12.15 8.34 -2.16
C ARG A 16 -12.05 9.34 -1.01
N ILE A 17 -10.99 10.16 -0.99
CA ILE A 17 -10.80 11.21 0.02
C ILE A 17 -11.90 12.28 -0.10
N LEU A 18 -12.24 12.68 -1.33
CA LEU A 18 -13.31 13.63 -1.57
C LEU A 18 -14.66 13.16 -0.99
N ARG A 19 -14.99 11.87 -1.14
CA ARG A 19 -16.19 11.26 -0.57
C ARG A 19 -16.18 11.30 0.96
N ALA A 20 -15.06 10.93 1.58
CA ALA A 20 -14.90 10.99 3.03
C ALA A 20 -15.06 12.44 3.56
N CYS A 21 -14.46 13.41 2.89
CA CYS A 21 -14.64 14.83 3.22
C CYS A 21 -16.12 15.26 3.11
N GLY A 22 -16.81 14.79 2.07
CA GLY A 22 -18.26 15.06 1.90
C GLY A 22 -19.10 14.53 3.05
N GLU A 23 -18.84 13.32 3.54
CA GLU A 23 -19.51 12.73 4.70
C GLU A 23 -19.20 13.47 5.99
N LEU A 24 -17.99 14.02 6.13
CA LEU A 24 -17.56 14.81 7.29
C LEU A 24 -17.95 16.30 7.20
N GLY A 25 -18.58 16.74 6.09
CA GLY A 25 -18.94 18.15 5.88
C GLY A 25 -17.74 19.07 5.62
N ILE A 26 -16.60 18.52 5.17
CA ILE A 26 -15.34 19.24 4.92
C ILE A 26 -15.29 19.67 3.45
N ARG A 27 -15.02 20.96 3.20
CA ARG A 27 -14.78 21.44 1.83
C ARG A 27 -13.47 20.89 1.28
N THR A 28 -13.39 20.69 -0.03
CA THR A 28 -12.23 20.04 -0.67
C THR A 28 -11.60 20.95 -1.72
N VAL A 29 -10.27 20.91 -1.80
CA VAL A 29 -9.48 21.46 -2.89
C VAL A 29 -8.81 20.31 -3.61
N ALA A 30 -9.21 20.06 -4.87
CA ALA A 30 -8.58 19.03 -5.69
C ALA A 30 -7.33 19.59 -6.38
N LEU A 31 -6.17 18.99 -6.11
CA LEU A 31 -4.98 19.29 -6.90
C LEU A 31 -4.98 18.44 -8.18
N HIS A 32 -4.56 19.04 -9.28
CA HIS A 32 -4.44 18.31 -10.55
C HIS A 32 -3.29 18.86 -11.40
N SER A 33 -2.69 17.96 -12.19
CA SER A 33 -1.84 18.39 -13.31
C SER A 33 -2.69 18.82 -14.49
N GLU A 34 -2.07 19.39 -15.52
CA GLU A 34 -2.76 19.69 -16.78
C GLU A 34 -3.45 18.45 -17.40
N ALA A 35 -2.85 17.25 -17.23
CA ALA A 35 -3.41 16.01 -17.79
C ALA A 35 -4.68 15.53 -17.06
N ASP A 36 -4.88 15.94 -15.81
CA ASP A 36 -6.01 15.52 -14.96
C ASP A 36 -7.11 16.58 -14.82
N ALA A 37 -7.04 17.70 -15.56
CA ALA A 37 -7.98 18.84 -15.44
C ALA A 37 -9.47 18.44 -15.60
N ASP A 38 -9.75 17.45 -16.44
CA ASP A 38 -11.11 17.00 -16.74
C ASP A 38 -11.59 15.82 -15.91
N THR A 39 -10.83 15.44 -14.86
CA THR A 39 -11.17 14.26 -14.04
C THR A 39 -12.38 14.50 -13.14
N LYS A 40 -13.03 13.40 -12.75
CA LYS A 40 -14.25 13.43 -11.94
C LYS A 40 -14.03 14.12 -10.59
N TYR A 41 -12.93 13.86 -9.91
CA TYR A 41 -12.66 14.43 -8.59
C TYR A 41 -12.41 15.95 -8.66
N VAL A 42 -11.84 16.45 -9.75
CA VAL A 42 -11.68 17.90 -10.00
C VAL A 42 -13.02 18.58 -10.15
N ARG A 43 -13.95 17.97 -10.90
CA ARG A 43 -15.31 18.52 -11.13
C ARG A 43 -16.19 18.49 -9.88
N LEU A 44 -15.96 17.57 -8.96
CA LEU A 44 -16.77 17.36 -7.75
C LEU A 44 -16.24 18.10 -6.53
N ALA A 45 -14.98 18.50 -6.53
CA ALA A 45 -14.39 19.26 -5.44
C ALA A 45 -15.00 20.66 -5.31
N SER A 46 -14.93 21.24 -4.11
CA SER A 46 -15.39 22.62 -3.85
C SER A 46 -14.55 23.63 -4.64
N GLU A 47 -13.26 23.38 -4.74
CA GLU A 47 -12.26 24.18 -5.48
C GLU A 47 -11.25 23.24 -6.14
N SER A 48 -10.54 23.72 -7.16
CA SER A 48 -9.45 22.98 -7.78
C SER A 48 -8.28 23.88 -8.15
N VAL A 49 -7.07 23.35 -8.10
CA VAL A 49 -5.84 24.07 -8.47
C VAL A 49 -4.99 23.21 -9.38
N CYS A 50 -4.65 23.77 -10.55
CA CYS A 50 -3.64 23.17 -11.41
C CYS A 50 -2.24 23.44 -10.85
N ILE A 51 -1.51 22.37 -10.50
CA ILE A 51 -0.20 22.45 -9.86
C ILE A 51 0.98 22.22 -10.81
N GLY A 52 0.72 22.12 -12.12
CA GLY A 52 1.79 22.04 -13.12
C GLY A 52 1.53 21.07 -14.26
N PRO A 53 2.59 20.77 -15.04
CA PRO A 53 2.52 19.94 -16.24
C PRO A 53 2.19 18.48 -15.92
N PRO A 54 1.93 17.64 -16.94
CA PRO A 54 1.57 16.22 -16.75
C PRO A 54 2.59 15.40 -15.99
N ALA A 55 3.89 15.68 -16.12
CA ALA A 55 4.95 14.95 -15.42
C ALA A 55 4.83 15.10 -13.89
N ALA A 56 4.82 13.98 -13.16
CA ALA A 56 4.67 14.01 -11.71
C ALA A 56 5.72 14.86 -10.97
N ALA A 57 6.98 14.86 -11.45
CA ALA A 57 8.04 15.67 -10.88
C ALA A 57 7.76 17.18 -10.95
N GLY A 58 7.00 17.63 -11.96
CA GLY A 58 6.62 19.04 -12.12
C GLY A 58 5.27 19.38 -11.48
N SER A 59 4.56 18.41 -10.91
CA SER A 59 3.20 18.57 -10.36
C SER A 59 3.04 17.87 -9.00
N TYR A 60 2.59 16.63 -8.96
CA TYR A 60 2.25 15.89 -7.72
C TYR A 60 3.44 15.63 -6.79
N LEU A 61 4.68 15.66 -7.29
CA LEU A 61 5.92 15.56 -6.50
C LEU A 61 6.57 16.94 -6.22
N ASN A 62 5.94 18.03 -6.65
CA ASN A 62 6.44 19.40 -6.43
C ASN A 62 5.90 19.94 -5.10
N ILE A 63 6.66 19.74 -4.02
CA ILE A 63 6.29 20.19 -2.67
C ILE A 63 5.91 21.68 -2.63
N PRO A 64 6.72 22.63 -3.17
CA PRO A 64 6.35 24.02 -3.20
C PRO A 64 5.01 24.32 -3.87
N ALA A 65 4.70 23.65 -4.99
CA ALA A 65 3.43 23.86 -5.69
C ALA A 65 2.23 23.36 -4.88
N VAL A 66 2.38 22.24 -4.15
CA VAL A 66 1.33 21.70 -3.26
C VAL A 66 1.09 22.64 -2.07
N ILE A 67 2.14 23.16 -1.43
CA ILE A 67 2.02 24.10 -0.31
C ILE A 67 1.39 25.42 -0.78
N ALA A 68 1.87 26.01 -1.88
CA ALA A 68 1.29 27.23 -2.43
C ALA A 68 -0.20 27.08 -2.78
N ALA A 69 -0.60 25.91 -3.30
CA ALA A 69 -2.02 25.63 -3.56
C ALA A 69 -2.86 25.60 -2.28
N ALA A 70 -2.32 25.09 -1.18
CA ALA A 70 -2.99 25.12 0.12
C ALA A 70 -3.10 26.55 0.66
N GLU A 71 -2.06 27.38 0.51
CA GLU A 71 -2.04 28.78 0.94
C GLU A 71 -3.08 29.62 0.17
N VAL A 72 -3.07 29.57 -1.17
CA VAL A 72 -3.96 30.41 -1.98
C VAL A 72 -5.44 30.03 -1.89
N THR A 73 -5.74 28.83 -1.38
CA THR A 73 -7.11 28.36 -1.17
C THR A 73 -7.56 28.45 0.28
N ASP A 74 -6.76 29.01 1.18
CA ASP A 74 -7.04 29.06 2.63
C ASP A 74 -7.42 27.68 3.20
N ALA A 75 -6.75 26.63 2.76
CA ALA A 75 -6.98 25.27 3.30
C ALA A 75 -6.38 25.14 4.70
N THR A 76 -6.90 24.23 5.50
CA THR A 76 -6.42 23.97 6.86
C THR A 76 -5.66 22.65 6.99
N ALA A 77 -5.84 21.73 6.04
CA ALA A 77 -5.23 20.41 6.05
C ALA A 77 -4.85 19.94 4.65
N ILE A 78 -3.89 19.02 4.58
CA ILE A 78 -3.45 18.36 3.35
C ILE A 78 -3.47 16.85 3.54
N HIS A 79 -4.18 16.13 2.67
CA HIS A 79 -4.22 14.68 2.63
C HIS A 79 -3.40 14.15 1.45
N PRO A 80 -2.31 13.40 1.69
CA PRO A 80 -1.43 12.93 0.62
C PRO A 80 -1.96 11.67 -0.10
N GLY A 81 -2.97 10.99 0.44
CA GLY A 81 -3.44 9.70 -0.06
C GLY A 81 -2.40 8.58 0.07
N TYR A 82 -2.06 7.93 -1.04
CA TYR A 82 -0.97 6.97 -1.16
C TYR A 82 -0.12 7.24 -2.42
N GLY A 83 1.13 6.73 -2.46
CA GLY A 83 2.09 7.07 -3.50
C GLY A 83 2.52 8.53 -3.43
N PHE A 84 3.13 9.07 -4.49
CA PHE A 84 3.65 10.43 -4.58
C PHE A 84 4.38 10.89 -3.29
N LEU A 85 3.81 11.87 -2.57
CA LEU A 85 4.40 12.45 -1.36
C LEU A 85 3.91 11.83 -0.05
N ALA A 86 3.09 10.77 -0.09
CA ALA A 86 2.44 10.21 1.09
C ALA A 86 3.43 9.68 2.15
N GLU A 87 4.59 9.19 1.75
CA GLU A 87 5.67 8.69 2.62
C GLU A 87 6.93 9.56 2.57
N ASN A 88 6.77 10.83 2.16
CA ASN A 88 7.87 11.79 2.14
C ASN A 88 7.89 12.57 3.46
N ALA A 89 8.89 12.29 4.31
CA ALA A 89 9.03 12.92 5.62
C ALA A 89 9.26 14.46 5.51
N ASP A 90 10.02 14.89 4.52
CA ASP A 90 10.30 16.32 4.32
C ASP A 90 9.03 17.07 3.89
N PHE A 91 8.16 16.41 3.09
CA PHE A 91 6.86 16.97 2.76
C PHE A 91 5.97 17.12 3.99
N ALA A 92 5.85 16.07 4.82
CA ALA A 92 5.08 16.15 6.05
C ALA A 92 5.57 17.27 6.98
N GLU A 93 6.89 17.39 7.13
CA GLU A 93 7.51 18.46 7.91
C GLU A 93 7.23 19.86 7.34
N HIS A 94 7.37 20.05 6.02
CA HIS A 94 7.05 21.34 5.38
C HIS A 94 5.57 21.72 5.52
N VAL A 95 4.65 20.73 5.42
CA VAL A 95 3.21 20.98 5.63
C VAL A 95 2.97 21.51 7.04
N GLU A 96 3.52 20.86 8.07
CA GLU A 96 3.33 21.26 9.47
C GLU A 96 4.03 22.61 9.78
N GLN A 97 5.24 22.84 9.26
CA GLN A 97 5.97 24.12 9.41
C GLN A 97 5.26 25.29 8.72
N SER A 98 4.49 25.01 7.65
CA SER A 98 3.67 26.02 6.96
C SER A 98 2.33 26.28 7.67
N GLY A 99 2.06 25.62 8.83
CA GLY A 99 0.87 25.80 9.62
C GLY A 99 -0.35 24.99 9.19
N PHE A 100 -0.17 24.03 8.28
CA PHE A 100 -1.24 23.11 7.85
C PHE A 100 -1.20 21.81 8.65
N ILE A 101 -2.37 21.16 8.76
CA ILE A 101 -2.47 19.81 9.32
C ILE A 101 -2.08 18.80 8.23
N PHE A 102 -1.08 17.98 8.49
CA PHE A 102 -0.76 16.83 7.66
C PHE A 102 -1.65 15.63 8.05
N VAL A 103 -2.44 15.09 7.10
CA VAL A 103 -3.27 13.92 7.35
C VAL A 103 -2.41 12.66 7.19
N GLY A 104 -1.74 12.30 8.27
CA GLY A 104 -0.79 11.18 8.34
C GLY A 104 0.02 11.19 9.63
N PRO A 105 1.02 10.31 9.74
CA PRO A 105 1.91 10.27 10.90
C PRO A 105 2.88 11.46 10.92
N ALA A 106 3.59 11.62 12.03
CA ALA A 106 4.62 12.66 12.16
C ALA A 106 5.79 12.40 11.19
N ALA A 107 6.44 13.46 10.72
CA ALA A 107 7.57 13.38 9.80
C ALA A 107 8.70 12.46 10.34
N GLU A 108 8.97 12.52 11.65
CA GLU A 108 9.96 11.67 12.30
C GLU A 108 9.62 10.19 12.22
N THR A 109 8.33 9.84 12.39
CA THR A 109 7.85 8.46 12.27
C THR A 109 7.93 7.96 10.82
N ILE A 110 7.60 8.82 9.84
CA ILE A 110 7.78 8.49 8.42
C ILE A 110 9.26 8.24 8.12
N ARG A 111 10.15 9.09 8.62
CA ARG A 111 11.61 8.96 8.43
C ARG A 111 12.15 7.69 9.09
N LEU A 112 11.72 7.39 10.31
CA LEU A 112 12.10 6.18 11.05
C LEU A 112 11.69 4.90 10.30
N MET A 113 10.44 4.83 9.85
CA MET A 113 9.91 3.64 9.19
C MET A 113 10.32 3.54 7.71
N GLY A 114 10.73 4.65 7.09
CA GLY A 114 11.25 4.69 5.72
C GLY A 114 12.69 4.16 5.58
N ASP A 115 13.48 4.15 6.65
CA ASP A 115 14.80 3.52 6.68
C ASP A 115 14.69 2.07 7.17
N LYS A 116 15.00 1.11 6.30
CA LYS A 116 14.77 -0.31 6.59
C LYS A 116 15.53 -0.83 7.81
N ILE A 117 16.75 -0.36 8.02
CA ILE A 117 17.56 -0.80 9.17
C ILE A 117 16.97 -0.24 10.47
N SER A 118 16.65 1.05 10.48
CA SER A 118 16.04 1.72 11.62
C SER A 118 14.66 1.13 11.95
N ALA A 119 13.86 0.82 10.92
CA ALA A 119 12.56 0.18 11.09
C ALA A 119 12.68 -1.21 11.70
N ILE A 120 13.60 -2.06 11.20
CA ILE A 120 13.84 -3.39 11.75
C ILE A 120 14.31 -3.31 13.21
N ASP A 121 15.25 -2.41 13.55
CA ASP A 121 15.74 -2.20 14.91
C ASP A 121 14.60 -1.76 15.85
N ALA A 122 13.77 -0.81 15.42
CA ALA A 122 12.61 -0.36 16.20
C ALA A 122 11.60 -1.49 16.42
N MET A 123 11.32 -2.29 15.41
CA MET A 123 10.38 -3.42 15.48
C MET A 123 10.90 -4.54 16.36
N GLN A 124 12.19 -4.89 16.27
CA GLN A 124 12.82 -5.87 17.17
C GLN A 124 12.75 -5.43 18.64
N LYS A 125 13.02 -4.15 18.93
CA LYS A 125 12.89 -3.58 20.28
C LYS A 125 11.46 -3.63 20.80
N ALA A 126 10.48 -3.50 19.92
CA ALA A 126 9.06 -3.61 20.24
C ALA A 126 8.55 -5.06 20.33
N GLY A 127 9.41 -6.06 20.09
CA GLY A 127 9.05 -7.47 20.13
C GLY A 127 8.28 -7.98 18.90
N VAL A 128 8.31 -7.24 17.79
CA VAL A 128 7.78 -7.68 16.51
C VAL A 128 8.80 -8.60 15.83
N PRO A 129 8.41 -9.81 15.42
CA PRO A 129 9.34 -10.74 14.78
C PRO A 129 9.81 -10.22 13.43
N CYS A 130 11.11 -10.21 13.22
CA CYS A 130 11.74 -9.80 11.96
C CYS A 130 12.46 -10.98 11.31
N VAL A 131 12.70 -10.88 9.99
CA VAL A 131 13.51 -11.89 9.30
C VAL A 131 14.91 -11.94 9.93
N PRO A 132 15.42 -13.13 10.31
CA PRO A 132 16.80 -13.26 10.77
C PRO A 132 17.78 -12.70 9.74
N GLY A 133 18.66 -11.79 10.15
CA GLY A 133 19.53 -11.08 9.21
C GLY A 133 20.79 -10.51 9.86
N SER A 134 21.46 -9.63 9.14
CA SER A 134 22.73 -9.01 9.54
C SER A 134 22.59 -8.00 10.68
N ASN A 135 21.36 -7.65 11.10
CA ASN A 135 21.08 -6.64 12.13
C ASN A 135 21.81 -5.30 11.89
N GLY A 136 21.85 -4.90 10.64
CA GLY A 136 22.52 -3.69 10.18
C GLY A 136 23.14 -3.86 8.79
N SER A 137 23.83 -2.81 8.34
CA SER A 137 24.55 -2.84 7.08
C SER A 137 25.72 -3.84 7.09
N LEU A 138 25.97 -4.45 5.94
CA LEU A 138 27.12 -5.34 5.78
C LEU A 138 28.43 -4.54 5.80
N PRO A 139 29.46 -5.05 6.49
CA PRO A 139 30.78 -4.43 6.52
C PRO A 139 31.52 -4.60 5.18
N ASP A 140 32.60 -3.82 4.99
CA ASP A 140 33.50 -3.96 3.83
C ASP A 140 34.60 -5.04 4.05
N ASN A 141 34.27 -6.12 4.78
CA ASN A 141 35.19 -7.20 5.12
C ASN A 141 34.59 -8.55 4.67
N ALA A 142 35.24 -9.22 3.73
CA ALA A 142 34.76 -10.46 3.14
C ALA A 142 34.61 -11.60 4.18
N ASP A 143 35.56 -11.75 5.11
CA ASP A 143 35.52 -12.81 6.12
C ASP A 143 34.36 -12.61 7.09
N GLU A 144 34.09 -11.35 7.44
CA GLU A 144 32.98 -11.00 8.33
C GLU A 144 31.62 -11.19 7.62
N ILE A 145 31.51 -10.84 6.34
CA ILE A 145 30.34 -11.10 5.49
C ILE A 145 30.05 -12.61 5.42
N MET A 146 31.07 -13.42 5.18
CA MET A 146 30.92 -14.89 5.13
C MET A 146 30.47 -15.46 6.48
N ARG A 147 31.01 -14.94 7.59
CA ARG A 147 30.57 -15.35 8.93
C ARG A 147 29.12 -15.00 9.18
N ILE A 148 28.70 -13.75 8.89
CA ILE A 148 27.30 -13.32 9.05
C ILE A 148 26.38 -14.21 8.21
N ALA A 149 26.72 -14.49 6.95
CA ALA A 149 25.93 -15.36 6.09
C ALA A 149 25.82 -16.80 6.63
N SER A 150 26.91 -17.33 7.18
CA SER A 150 26.93 -18.66 7.83
C SER A 150 26.04 -18.71 9.07
N ASP A 151 26.04 -17.65 9.88
CA ASP A 151 25.22 -17.55 11.08
C ASP A 151 23.71 -17.45 10.74
N ILE A 152 23.35 -16.77 9.65
CA ILE A 152 21.96 -16.67 9.15
C ILE A 152 21.50 -18.00 8.55
N GLY A 153 22.38 -18.68 7.80
CA GLY A 153 22.09 -19.91 7.05
C GLY A 153 21.52 -19.65 5.65
N TYR A 154 22.01 -20.41 4.67
CA TYR A 154 21.57 -20.35 3.27
C TYR A 154 20.21 -21.07 3.04
N PRO A 155 19.39 -20.61 2.08
CA PRO A 155 19.60 -19.46 1.22
C PRO A 155 19.40 -18.12 1.94
N ILE A 156 20.15 -17.10 1.51
CA ILE A 156 20.06 -15.73 2.00
C ILE A 156 19.69 -14.78 0.85
N ILE A 157 19.20 -13.59 1.21
CA ILE A 157 18.97 -12.50 0.26
C ILE A 157 19.74 -11.26 0.71
N ILE A 158 20.47 -10.63 -0.22
CA ILE A 158 21.13 -9.34 0.00
C ILE A 158 20.22 -8.26 -0.56
N LYS A 159 20.00 -7.18 0.21
CA LYS A 159 19.10 -6.09 -0.15
C LYS A 159 19.76 -4.73 0.04
N ALA A 160 19.48 -3.78 -0.85
CA ALA A 160 19.82 -2.38 -0.66
C ALA A 160 18.97 -1.76 0.47
N THR A 161 19.59 -0.94 1.33
CA THR A 161 18.88 -0.26 2.43
C THR A 161 17.90 0.80 1.92
N ALA A 162 18.24 1.48 0.84
CA ALA A 162 17.42 2.50 0.18
C ALA A 162 16.51 1.92 -0.93
N GLY A 163 16.48 0.60 -1.13
CA GLY A 163 15.76 -0.07 -2.20
C GLY A 163 14.28 -0.32 -1.90
N GLY A 164 13.47 -0.43 -2.96
CA GLY A 164 12.07 -0.79 -2.89
C GLY A 164 11.59 -1.41 -4.21
N GLY A 165 10.39 -2.03 -4.20
CA GLY A 165 9.78 -2.58 -5.41
C GLY A 165 10.56 -3.69 -6.11
N GLY A 166 11.37 -4.46 -5.37
CA GLY A 166 12.14 -5.60 -5.92
C GLY A 166 13.46 -5.24 -6.60
N LYS A 167 13.89 -3.98 -6.60
CA LYS A 167 15.20 -3.54 -7.12
C LYS A 167 16.27 -3.56 -6.04
N GLY A 168 17.53 -3.86 -6.44
CA GLY A 168 18.65 -3.92 -5.50
C GLY A 168 18.55 -5.10 -4.54
N MET A 169 18.06 -6.26 -5.01
CA MET A 169 17.96 -7.50 -4.22
C MET A 169 18.55 -8.67 -5.00
N ARG A 170 19.24 -9.57 -4.28
CA ARG A 170 19.84 -10.77 -4.89
C ARG A 170 19.83 -11.96 -3.94
N VAL A 171 19.23 -13.05 -4.36
CA VAL A 171 19.22 -14.32 -3.63
C VAL A 171 20.55 -15.05 -3.83
N VAL A 172 21.07 -15.62 -2.75
CA VAL A 172 22.34 -16.35 -2.71
C VAL A 172 22.08 -17.72 -2.07
N HIS A 173 22.26 -18.76 -2.86
CA HIS A 173 22.02 -20.13 -2.42
C HIS A 173 23.25 -20.83 -1.82
N THR A 174 24.45 -20.35 -2.14
CA THR A 174 25.71 -20.98 -1.71
C THR A 174 26.76 -19.94 -1.34
N GLU A 175 27.65 -20.30 -0.42
CA GLU A 175 28.76 -19.46 0.01
C GLU A 175 29.64 -18.99 -1.16
N ALA A 176 29.91 -19.86 -2.12
CA ALA A 176 30.75 -19.52 -3.28
C ALA A 176 30.20 -18.34 -4.12
N ALA A 177 28.90 -18.12 -4.12
CA ALA A 177 28.26 -17.04 -4.86
C ALA A 177 28.18 -15.72 -4.06
N LEU A 178 28.45 -15.75 -2.74
CA LEU A 178 28.13 -14.66 -1.81
C LEU A 178 28.84 -13.35 -2.16
N LEU A 179 30.17 -13.36 -2.26
CA LEU A 179 30.94 -12.12 -2.43
C LEU A 179 30.67 -11.46 -3.79
N ASN A 180 30.48 -12.26 -4.84
CA ASN A 180 30.09 -11.73 -6.14
C ASN A 180 28.69 -11.10 -6.09
N ALA A 181 27.73 -11.77 -5.44
CA ALA A 181 26.39 -11.25 -5.27
C ALA A 181 26.37 -9.95 -4.44
N TRP A 182 27.17 -9.87 -3.38
CA TRP A 182 27.34 -8.66 -2.57
C TRP A 182 27.85 -7.48 -3.39
N GLN A 183 28.93 -7.66 -4.16
CA GLN A 183 29.49 -6.59 -5.00
C GLN A 183 28.52 -6.10 -6.06
N LEU A 184 27.82 -7.04 -6.74
CA LEU A 184 26.83 -6.70 -7.75
C LEU A 184 25.66 -5.93 -7.15
N THR A 185 25.15 -6.36 -5.98
CA THR A 185 24.02 -5.69 -5.33
C THR A 185 24.39 -4.27 -4.88
N ARG A 186 25.60 -4.06 -4.35
CA ARG A 186 26.11 -2.72 -4.02
C ARG A 186 26.18 -1.81 -5.24
N SER A 187 26.73 -2.31 -6.33
CA SER A 187 26.86 -1.55 -7.59
C SER A 187 25.50 -1.18 -8.16
N GLU A 188 24.53 -2.09 -8.13
CA GLU A 188 23.13 -1.83 -8.53
C GLU A 188 22.46 -0.81 -7.61
N ALA A 189 22.70 -0.91 -6.29
CA ALA A 189 22.14 0.02 -5.30
C ALA A 189 22.71 1.44 -5.50
N GLN A 190 24.03 1.57 -5.70
CA GLN A 190 24.66 2.86 -6.00
C GLN A 190 24.10 3.48 -7.28
N ALA A 191 23.93 2.70 -8.33
CA ALA A 191 23.44 3.20 -9.61
C ALA A 191 21.95 3.62 -9.56
N ALA A 192 21.13 2.87 -8.82
CA ALA A 192 19.69 3.08 -8.78
C ALA A 192 19.24 4.10 -7.72
N PHE A 193 19.96 4.17 -6.59
CA PHE A 193 19.52 4.91 -5.39
C PHE A 193 20.57 5.92 -4.89
N GLY A 194 21.77 5.97 -5.47
CA GLY A 194 22.85 6.84 -4.99
C GLY A 194 23.47 6.40 -3.66
N ASN A 195 23.11 5.19 -3.15
CA ASN A 195 23.59 4.65 -1.89
C ASN A 195 23.90 3.15 -2.09
N ASP A 196 25.14 2.74 -1.81
CA ASP A 196 25.61 1.37 -1.99
C ASP A 196 25.46 0.49 -0.73
N THR A 197 24.86 1.02 0.33
CA THR A 197 24.66 0.30 1.59
C THR A 197 23.69 -0.85 1.39
N VAL A 198 24.12 -2.06 1.77
CA VAL A 198 23.32 -3.30 1.68
C VAL A 198 23.31 -4.02 3.02
N TYR A 199 22.29 -4.82 3.24
CA TYR A 199 22.14 -5.74 4.37
C TYR A 199 21.72 -7.12 3.86
N MET A 200 21.76 -8.15 4.72
CA MET A 200 21.33 -9.49 4.31
C MET A 200 20.33 -10.07 5.31
N GLU A 201 19.48 -10.95 4.80
CA GLU A 201 18.46 -11.67 5.55
C GLU A 201 18.35 -13.12 5.06
N ARG A 202 17.76 -13.99 5.87
CA ARG A 202 17.33 -15.31 5.45
C ARG A 202 16.34 -15.17 4.29
N TYR A 203 16.54 -15.94 3.23
CA TYR A 203 15.59 -15.99 2.13
C TYR A 203 14.44 -16.96 2.46
N LEU A 204 13.21 -16.48 2.38
CA LEU A 204 12.01 -17.27 2.55
C LEU A 204 11.59 -17.78 1.16
N GLU A 205 11.38 -19.11 1.03
CA GLU A 205 11.21 -19.72 -0.29
C GLU A 205 9.77 -19.69 -0.80
N LYS A 206 8.79 -19.81 0.11
CA LYS A 206 7.36 -19.86 -0.22
C LYS A 206 6.50 -19.03 0.75
N PRO A 207 6.90 -17.79 1.03
CA PRO A 207 6.15 -16.98 1.97
C PRO A 207 4.84 -16.50 1.35
N ARG A 208 3.88 -16.21 2.23
CA ARG A 208 2.71 -15.39 1.93
C ARG A 208 2.98 -13.97 2.36
N HIS A 209 2.35 -13.02 1.71
CA HIS A 209 2.35 -11.62 2.12
C HIS A 209 1.09 -11.36 2.94
N VAL A 210 1.24 -11.25 4.24
CA VAL A 210 0.15 -10.95 5.18
C VAL A 210 0.45 -9.64 5.89
N GLU A 211 -0.55 -8.78 6.02
CA GLU A 211 -0.37 -7.45 6.58
C GLU A 211 -1.46 -7.10 7.59
N PHE A 212 -1.16 -6.22 8.55
CA PHE A 212 -2.08 -5.80 9.60
C PHE A 212 -2.38 -4.31 9.50
N GLN A 213 -3.66 -3.96 9.39
CA GLN A 213 -4.14 -2.58 9.36
C GLN A 213 -4.19 -1.96 10.74
N VAL A 214 -3.56 -0.82 10.92
CA VAL A 214 -3.62 -0.05 12.17
C VAL A 214 -4.30 1.30 11.98
N LEU A 215 -5.00 1.73 13.02
CA LEU A 215 -5.36 3.12 13.29
C LEU A 215 -4.85 3.49 14.68
N ALA A 216 -4.22 4.67 14.80
CA ALA A 216 -3.73 5.18 16.07
C ALA A 216 -4.05 6.67 16.19
N ASP A 217 -4.56 7.10 17.35
CA ASP A 217 -4.86 8.49 17.60
C ASP A 217 -3.69 9.24 18.27
N THR A 218 -3.88 10.52 18.51
CA THR A 218 -2.90 11.38 19.17
C THR A 218 -2.89 11.23 20.70
N GLN A 219 -3.80 10.43 21.27
CA GLN A 219 -3.94 10.20 22.72
C GLN A 219 -3.29 8.86 23.14
N GLY A 220 -2.79 8.08 22.17
CA GLY A 220 -2.12 6.80 22.41
C GLY A 220 -3.04 5.58 22.33
N GLU A 221 -4.33 5.76 21.95
CA GLU A 221 -5.18 4.62 21.61
C GLU A 221 -4.76 4.06 20.24
N VAL A 222 -4.63 2.75 20.16
CA VAL A 222 -4.23 2.03 18.96
C VAL A 222 -5.18 0.85 18.76
N VAL A 223 -5.78 0.76 17.58
CA VAL A 223 -6.62 -0.37 17.18
C VAL A 223 -6.07 -1.05 15.92
N ILE A 224 -6.12 -2.38 15.92
CA ILE A 224 -5.80 -3.21 14.76
C ILE A 224 -7.11 -3.68 14.12
N LEU A 225 -7.28 -3.34 12.85
CA LEU A 225 -8.48 -3.64 12.08
C LEU A 225 -8.39 -4.96 11.31
N GLY A 226 -7.56 -5.89 11.80
CA GLY A 226 -7.36 -7.20 11.22
C GLY A 226 -6.26 -7.24 10.16
N ASP A 227 -6.23 -8.38 9.51
CA ASP A 227 -5.21 -8.75 8.54
C ASP A 227 -5.77 -8.84 7.12
N ARG A 228 -4.86 -8.72 6.14
CA ARG A 228 -5.10 -8.94 4.72
C ARG A 228 -4.05 -9.90 4.17
N ASP A 229 -4.46 -10.73 3.22
CA ASP A 229 -3.54 -11.50 2.38
C ASP A 229 -3.34 -10.79 1.05
N CYS A 230 -2.10 -10.46 0.73
CA CYS A 230 -1.69 -9.79 -0.49
C CYS A 230 -0.70 -10.63 -1.29
N SER A 231 -0.76 -11.95 -1.16
CA SER A 231 0.19 -12.89 -1.79
C SER A 231 0.02 -12.99 -3.29
N MET A 232 -1.15 -12.64 -3.82
CA MET A 232 -1.37 -12.66 -5.26
C MET A 232 -0.71 -11.44 -5.90
N GLN A 233 0.55 -11.60 -6.25
CA GLN A 233 1.46 -10.54 -6.72
C GLN A 233 2.12 -10.91 -8.05
N ARG A 234 2.55 -9.89 -8.78
CA ARG A 234 3.45 -10.01 -9.91
C ARG A 234 4.57 -8.98 -9.78
N ARG A 235 5.82 -9.44 -9.81
CA ARG A 235 7.01 -8.57 -9.64
C ARG A 235 6.88 -7.65 -8.42
N HIS A 236 6.44 -8.22 -7.29
CA HIS A 236 6.18 -7.51 -6.03
C HIS A 236 5.06 -6.45 -6.10
N GLN A 237 4.24 -6.46 -7.15
CA GLN A 237 3.04 -5.64 -7.24
C GLN A 237 1.81 -6.49 -6.91
N LYS A 238 1.04 -6.07 -5.92
CA LYS A 238 -0.21 -6.71 -5.52
C LYS A 238 -1.23 -6.61 -6.65
N VAL A 239 -1.90 -7.69 -6.97
CA VAL A 239 -2.88 -7.82 -8.07
C VAL A 239 -4.28 -8.08 -7.54
N LEU A 240 -4.36 -8.96 -6.53
CA LEU A 240 -5.59 -9.31 -5.82
C LEU A 240 -5.28 -9.44 -4.33
N GLU A 241 -6.17 -8.92 -3.50
CA GLU A 241 -6.08 -8.94 -2.03
C GLU A 241 -7.36 -9.49 -1.41
N GLU A 242 -7.24 -10.11 -0.24
CA GLU A 242 -8.39 -10.63 0.51
C GLU A 242 -8.27 -10.38 2.02
N ALA A 243 -9.40 -10.22 2.70
CA ALA A 243 -9.49 -10.03 4.14
C ALA A 243 -10.69 -10.80 4.73
N PRO A 244 -10.48 -11.45 5.90
CA PRO A 244 -9.21 -11.67 6.59
C PRO A 244 -8.31 -12.64 5.81
N ALA A 245 -7.01 -12.66 6.11
CA ALA A 245 -6.06 -13.59 5.52
C ALA A 245 -6.46 -15.04 5.82
N PRO A 246 -6.70 -15.90 4.81
CA PRO A 246 -7.18 -17.25 5.05
C PRO A 246 -6.11 -18.11 5.70
N GLY A 247 -6.54 -19.02 6.60
CA GLY A 247 -5.67 -20.02 7.22
C GLY A 247 -4.67 -19.49 8.25
N ILE A 248 -4.84 -18.26 8.74
CA ILE A 248 -4.11 -17.75 9.91
C ILE A 248 -4.92 -18.11 11.16
N PRO A 249 -4.32 -18.79 12.16
CA PRO A 249 -5.00 -19.11 13.42
C PRO A 249 -5.38 -17.85 14.21
N ASP A 250 -6.54 -17.86 14.86
CA ASP A 250 -7.05 -16.68 15.57
C ASP A 250 -6.14 -16.26 16.74
N GLU A 251 -5.52 -17.22 17.45
CA GLU A 251 -4.58 -16.93 18.52
C GLU A 251 -3.34 -16.19 17.98
N MET A 252 -2.82 -16.62 16.84
CA MET A 252 -1.67 -15.97 16.20
C MET A 252 -2.01 -14.59 15.67
N ARG A 253 -3.23 -14.42 15.11
CA ARG A 253 -3.74 -13.12 14.67
C ARG A 253 -3.85 -12.16 15.85
N ALA A 254 -4.37 -12.62 17.00
CA ALA A 254 -4.49 -11.82 18.21
C ALA A 254 -3.11 -11.43 18.77
N GLU A 255 -2.16 -12.36 18.84
CA GLU A 255 -0.80 -12.11 19.29
C GLU A 255 -0.09 -11.07 18.41
N MET A 256 -0.16 -11.21 17.09
CA MET A 256 0.46 -10.26 16.17
C MET A 256 -0.21 -8.88 16.23
N SER A 257 -1.52 -8.83 16.40
CA SER A 257 -2.25 -7.58 16.60
C SER A 257 -1.77 -6.84 17.85
N GLU A 258 -1.57 -7.54 18.97
CA GLU A 258 -1.05 -6.93 20.19
C GLU A 258 0.38 -6.42 20.01
N ARG A 259 1.25 -7.19 19.36
CA ARG A 259 2.64 -6.78 19.06
C ARG A 259 2.67 -5.54 18.17
N CYS A 260 1.85 -5.48 17.11
CA CYS A 260 1.74 -4.31 16.24
C CYS A 260 1.22 -3.08 17.00
N ALA A 261 0.20 -3.24 17.86
CA ALA A 261 -0.33 -2.15 18.67
C ALA A 261 0.72 -1.61 19.66
N ASN A 262 1.50 -2.51 20.30
CA ASN A 262 2.56 -2.12 21.20
C ASN A 262 3.70 -1.40 20.46
N ALA A 263 4.07 -1.85 19.27
CA ALA A 263 5.04 -1.15 18.42
C ALA A 263 4.58 0.26 18.08
N CYS A 264 3.32 0.45 17.68
CA CYS A 264 2.75 1.78 17.42
C CYS A 264 2.85 2.71 18.62
N ARG A 265 2.54 2.23 19.83
CA ARG A 265 2.65 3.03 21.06
C ARG A 265 4.10 3.43 21.32
N GLN A 266 5.05 2.53 21.11
CA GLN A 266 6.49 2.80 21.35
C GLN A 266 7.08 3.84 20.39
N ILE A 267 6.66 3.82 19.11
CA ILE A 267 7.14 4.78 18.11
C ILE A 267 6.28 6.05 18.04
N GLY A 268 5.24 6.18 18.88
CA GLY A 268 4.34 7.34 18.86
C GLY A 268 3.56 7.48 17.55
N TYR A 269 3.13 6.35 16.95
CA TYR A 269 2.41 6.37 15.69
C TYR A 269 1.05 7.06 15.81
N ARG A 270 0.66 7.82 14.77
CA ARG A 270 -0.69 8.39 14.61
C ARG A 270 -1.17 8.24 13.16
N GLY A 271 -2.48 8.15 12.96
CA GLY A 271 -3.10 7.99 11.65
C GLY A 271 -3.30 6.53 11.25
N ALA A 272 -3.53 6.33 9.96
CA ALA A 272 -3.64 5.00 9.37
C ALA A 272 -2.26 4.50 8.93
N GLY A 273 -1.99 3.22 9.18
CA GLY A 273 -0.77 2.56 8.73
C GLY A 273 -0.97 1.06 8.58
N THR A 274 0.01 0.39 8.01
CA THR A 274 -0.03 -1.05 7.78
C THR A 274 1.32 -1.68 8.04
N PHE A 275 1.35 -2.71 8.88
CA PHE A 275 2.53 -3.56 9.05
C PHE A 275 2.49 -4.68 8.03
N GLU A 276 3.50 -4.79 7.20
CA GLU A 276 3.65 -5.86 6.21
C GLU A 276 4.58 -6.96 6.72
N PHE A 277 4.16 -8.21 6.53
CA PHE A 277 4.88 -9.40 6.95
C PHE A 277 4.99 -10.42 5.82
N LEU A 278 6.08 -11.17 5.83
CA LEU A 278 6.13 -12.48 5.20
C LEU A 278 5.70 -13.53 6.22
N TYR A 279 4.79 -14.41 5.81
CA TYR A 279 4.30 -15.51 6.63
C TYR A 279 4.69 -16.85 6.00
N GLU A 280 5.51 -17.63 6.70
CA GLU A 280 5.97 -18.94 6.23
C GLU A 280 6.08 -19.91 7.42
N ASN A 281 5.63 -21.15 7.22
CA ASN A 281 5.73 -22.23 8.21
C ASN A 281 5.17 -21.91 9.60
N GLY A 282 4.12 -21.09 9.66
CA GLY A 282 3.49 -20.71 10.93
C GLY A 282 4.19 -19.55 11.66
N GLU A 283 5.09 -18.82 11.00
CA GLU A 283 5.81 -17.70 11.59
C GLU A 283 5.62 -16.44 10.73
N PHE A 284 5.48 -15.30 11.42
CA PHE A 284 5.47 -13.97 10.80
C PHE A 284 6.86 -13.35 10.85
N PHE A 285 7.22 -12.63 9.77
CA PHE A 285 8.47 -11.90 9.67
C PHE A 285 8.21 -10.51 9.11
N PHE A 286 8.40 -9.47 9.92
CA PHE A 286 8.25 -8.08 9.51
C PHE A 286 9.17 -7.73 8.35
N ILE A 287 8.63 -7.01 7.35
CA ILE A 287 9.38 -6.50 6.21
C ILE A 287 9.37 -4.99 6.11
N GLU A 288 8.23 -4.36 6.32
CA GLU A 288 8.11 -2.89 6.32
C GLU A 288 6.80 -2.43 6.97
N MET A 289 6.74 -1.13 7.29
CA MET A 289 5.51 -0.48 7.67
C MET A 289 5.19 0.62 6.68
N ASN A 290 4.02 0.53 6.05
CA ASN A 290 3.52 1.63 5.23
C ASN A 290 2.86 2.67 6.13
N THR A 291 3.44 3.87 6.15
CA THR A 291 3.04 4.98 7.02
C THR A 291 1.95 5.86 6.37
N ARG A 292 1.01 5.23 5.70
CA ARG A 292 -0.04 5.86 4.89
C ARG A 292 -1.25 4.94 4.72
N LEU A 293 -2.28 5.47 4.09
CA LEU A 293 -3.37 4.66 3.54
C LEU A 293 -2.83 3.70 2.46
N GLN A 294 -3.34 2.47 2.42
CA GLN A 294 -3.03 1.52 1.34
C GLN A 294 -4.16 1.41 0.31
N VAL A 295 -3.82 0.92 -0.90
CA VAL A 295 -4.78 0.72 -2.00
C VAL A 295 -5.92 -0.19 -1.54
N GLU A 296 -5.58 -1.27 -0.87
CA GLU A 296 -6.43 -2.39 -0.42
C GLU A 296 -7.19 -2.14 0.90
N HIS A 297 -7.19 -0.90 1.43
CA HIS A 297 -7.97 -0.55 2.63
C HIS A 297 -9.47 -0.91 2.54
N PRO A 298 -10.11 -0.88 1.35
CA PRO A 298 -11.54 -1.17 1.23
C PRO A 298 -11.97 -2.56 1.70
N ILE A 299 -11.11 -3.58 1.59
CA ILE A 299 -11.48 -4.92 2.08
C ILE A 299 -11.51 -4.99 3.60
N THR A 300 -10.66 -4.24 4.29
CA THR A 300 -10.72 -4.08 5.75
C THR A 300 -11.98 -3.31 6.16
N GLU A 301 -12.32 -2.23 5.45
CA GLU A 301 -13.58 -1.51 5.67
C GLU A 301 -14.80 -2.41 5.52
N ALA A 302 -14.78 -3.28 4.49
CA ALA A 302 -15.90 -4.18 4.21
C ALA A 302 -16.16 -5.21 5.33
N ILE A 303 -15.11 -5.72 5.98
CA ILE A 303 -15.26 -6.74 7.04
C ILE A 303 -15.39 -6.15 8.45
N THR A 304 -15.01 -4.87 8.65
CA THR A 304 -15.07 -4.20 9.98
C THR A 304 -16.20 -3.18 10.10
N GLY A 305 -16.67 -2.64 8.97
CA GLY A 305 -17.62 -1.52 8.95
C GLY A 305 -17.02 -0.18 9.34
N ILE A 306 -15.70 -0.07 9.46
CA ILE A 306 -14.99 1.17 9.83
C ILE A 306 -14.48 1.86 8.58
N ASP A 307 -14.84 3.12 8.37
CA ASP A 307 -14.31 3.96 7.30
C ASP A 307 -12.92 4.49 7.69
N ILE A 308 -11.87 3.87 7.14
CA ILE A 308 -10.47 4.18 7.48
C ILE A 308 -10.10 5.60 7.07
N VAL A 309 -10.61 6.11 5.95
CA VAL A 309 -10.27 7.45 5.47
C VAL A 309 -10.96 8.52 6.32
N CYS A 310 -12.21 8.31 6.71
CA CYS A 310 -12.91 9.19 7.65
C CYS A 310 -12.19 9.25 9.00
N GLU A 311 -11.81 8.09 9.55
CA GLU A 311 -11.08 8.05 10.83
C GLU A 311 -9.69 8.69 10.70
N GLN A 312 -8.97 8.50 9.60
CA GLN A 312 -7.70 9.16 9.36
C GLN A 312 -7.81 10.70 9.40
N ILE A 313 -8.86 11.25 8.80
CA ILE A 313 -9.13 12.71 8.80
C ILE A 313 -9.49 13.19 10.21
N LYS A 314 -10.33 12.45 10.95
CA LYS A 314 -10.70 12.78 12.35
C LYS A 314 -9.49 12.75 13.27
N ILE A 315 -8.66 11.72 13.19
CA ILE A 315 -7.42 11.62 13.96
C ILE A 315 -6.52 12.82 13.67
N ALA A 316 -6.35 13.22 12.41
CA ALA A 316 -5.56 14.38 12.04
C ALA A 316 -6.16 15.70 12.59
N ALA A 317 -7.49 15.78 12.73
CA ALA A 317 -8.18 16.90 13.39
C ALA A 317 -8.00 16.92 14.91
N GLY A 318 -7.34 15.90 15.50
CA GLY A 318 -7.13 15.77 16.95
C GLY A 318 -8.27 15.07 17.69
N GLU A 319 -9.21 14.44 16.98
CA GLU A 319 -10.28 13.67 17.59
C GLU A 319 -9.75 12.30 18.05
N PRO A 320 -10.21 11.79 19.21
CA PRO A 320 -9.90 10.43 19.63
C PRO A 320 -10.56 9.41 18.71
N LEU A 321 -10.00 8.20 18.65
CA LEU A 321 -10.67 7.07 18.02
C LEU A 321 -12.05 6.85 18.62
N CYS A 322 -13.05 6.65 17.77
CA CYS A 322 -14.43 6.41 18.21
C CYS A 322 -14.67 4.96 18.67
N VAL A 323 -13.69 4.08 18.52
CA VAL A 323 -13.74 2.65 18.84
C VAL A 323 -12.48 2.22 19.58
N THR A 324 -12.63 1.22 20.43
CA THR A 324 -11.51 0.50 21.09
C THR A 324 -11.31 -0.86 20.42
N GLN A 325 -10.19 -1.53 20.69
CA GLN A 325 -9.93 -2.87 20.15
C GLN A 325 -11.05 -3.87 20.47
N LYS A 326 -11.74 -3.71 21.59
CA LYS A 326 -12.85 -4.59 22.01
C LYS A 326 -14.11 -4.40 21.18
N ASP A 327 -14.25 -3.26 20.51
CA ASP A 327 -15.42 -2.95 19.69
C ASP A 327 -15.29 -3.50 18.27
N ILE A 328 -14.05 -3.81 17.84
CA ILE A 328 -13.78 -4.33 16.52
C ILE A 328 -14.42 -5.71 16.35
N ARG A 329 -15.21 -5.86 15.29
CA ARG A 329 -15.85 -7.11 14.90
C ARG A 329 -15.53 -7.40 13.45
N PHE A 330 -15.05 -8.60 13.20
CA PHE A 330 -14.82 -9.08 11.85
C PHE A 330 -16.03 -9.88 11.37
N GLN A 331 -16.59 -9.50 10.23
CA GLN A 331 -17.75 -10.17 9.65
C GLN A 331 -17.46 -10.53 8.20
N GLY A 332 -17.75 -11.79 7.84
CA GLY A 332 -17.64 -12.24 6.47
C GLY A 332 -16.23 -12.26 5.92
N HIS A 333 -16.13 -12.09 4.61
CA HIS A 333 -14.89 -12.07 3.85
C HIS A 333 -14.99 -11.10 2.68
N ALA A 334 -13.92 -10.38 2.39
CA ALA A 334 -13.84 -9.44 1.28
C ALA A 334 -12.66 -9.75 0.37
N VAL A 335 -12.84 -9.49 -0.91
CA VAL A 335 -11.81 -9.65 -1.95
C VAL A 335 -11.75 -8.36 -2.76
N GLU A 336 -10.56 -7.86 -3.07
CA GLU A 336 -10.33 -6.74 -3.98
C GLU A 336 -9.53 -7.22 -5.20
N CYS A 337 -9.94 -6.79 -6.39
CA CYS A 337 -9.18 -6.91 -7.62
C CYS A 337 -8.78 -5.53 -8.11
N ARG A 338 -7.50 -5.32 -8.33
CA ARG A 338 -6.98 -4.09 -8.97
C ARG A 338 -7.17 -4.16 -10.47
N ILE A 339 -7.91 -3.21 -11.02
CA ILE A 339 -8.13 -3.11 -12.47
C ILE A 339 -7.20 -2.06 -13.03
N ASN A 340 -6.26 -2.53 -13.85
CA ASN A 340 -5.21 -1.72 -14.44
C ASN A 340 -5.43 -1.58 -15.95
N ALA A 341 -5.12 -0.39 -16.49
CA ALA A 341 -5.03 -0.12 -17.91
C ALA A 341 -3.76 -0.74 -18.50
N GLU A 342 -3.74 -2.06 -18.63
CA GLU A 342 -2.62 -2.88 -19.04
C GLU A 342 -3.09 -4.08 -19.85
N ASN A 343 -2.30 -4.49 -20.82
CA ASN A 343 -2.57 -5.73 -21.54
C ASN A 343 -2.42 -6.94 -20.57
N ALA A 344 -3.43 -7.80 -20.52
CA ALA A 344 -3.52 -8.92 -19.56
C ALA A 344 -2.45 -10.02 -19.76
N ILE A 345 -1.72 -10.02 -20.88
CA ILE A 345 -0.69 -11.02 -21.22
C ILE A 345 0.71 -10.39 -21.14
N THR A 346 0.90 -9.26 -21.84
CA THR A 346 2.21 -8.61 -21.93
C THR A 346 2.49 -7.67 -20.76
N PHE A 347 1.44 -7.24 -20.05
CA PHE A 347 1.48 -6.26 -18.96
C PHE A 347 2.02 -4.88 -19.37
N LEU A 348 2.00 -4.61 -20.65
CA LEU A 348 2.34 -3.28 -21.14
C LEU A 348 1.20 -2.31 -20.81
N PRO A 349 1.52 -1.10 -20.32
CA PRO A 349 0.51 -0.06 -20.10
C PRO A 349 -0.28 0.25 -21.38
N SER A 350 -1.57 0.47 -21.24
CA SER A 350 -2.49 0.79 -22.34
C SER A 350 -3.18 2.13 -22.09
N PRO A 351 -2.46 3.26 -22.20
CA PRO A 351 -3.07 4.59 -22.16
C PRO A 351 -3.97 4.78 -23.37
N GLY A 352 -5.06 5.54 -23.21
CA GLY A 352 -6.01 5.76 -24.31
C GLY A 352 -7.34 6.28 -23.82
N THR A 353 -8.31 6.38 -24.72
CA THR A 353 -9.66 6.85 -24.40
C THR A 353 -10.58 5.67 -24.15
N ILE A 354 -11.24 5.66 -23.00
CA ILE A 354 -12.27 4.68 -22.63
C ILE A 354 -13.55 5.06 -23.39
N THR A 355 -13.92 4.24 -24.36
CA THR A 355 -15.11 4.49 -25.20
C THR A 355 -16.40 4.02 -24.53
N ARG A 356 -16.32 3.00 -23.69
CA ARG A 356 -17.44 2.48 -22.90
C ARG A 356 -16.96 2.00 -21.53
N TYR A 357 -17.64 2.44 -20.49
CA TYR A 357 -17.43 2.00 -19.12
C TYR A 357 -18.75 1.59 -18.48
N HIS A 358 -18.80 0.36 -17.98
CA HIS A 358 -19.89 -0.14 -17.14
C HIS A 358 -19.29 -0.79 -15.89
N PRO A 359 -19.43 -0.17 -14.69
CA PRO A 359 -19.02 -0.79 -13.44
C PRO A 359 -20.00 -1.89 -13.04
N PRO A 360 -19.54 -3.01 -12.47
CA PRO A 360 -20.42 -4.03 -11.93
C PRO A 360 -21.17 -3.52 -10.72
N GLY A 361 -22.29 -4.18 -10.39
CA GLY A 361 -23.13 -3.83 -9.25
C GLY A 361 -23.73 -5.02 -8.51
N GLY A 362 -24.70 -4.73 -7.65
CA GLY A 362 -25.43 -5.74 -6.88
C GLY A 362 -24.97 -5.85 -5.42
N PRO A 363 -25.63 -6.74 -4.63
CA PRO A 363 -25.36 -6.89 -3.20
C PRO A 363 -23.92 -7.32 -2.93
N GLY A 364 -23.22 -6.56 -2.07
CA GLY A 364 -21.85 -6.83 -1.68
C GLY A 364 -20.80 -6.57 -2.78
N VAL A 365 -21.13 -5.71 -3.77
CA VAL A 365 -20.19 -5.22 -4.79
C VAL A 365 -19.96 -3.73 -4.60
N ARG A 366 -18.69 -3.32 -4.43
CA ARG A 366 -18.23 -1.93 -4.39
C ARG A 366 -17.21 -1.72 -5.50
N VAL A 367 -17.27 -0.57 -6.17
CA VAL A 367 -16.27 -0.18 -7.17
C VAL A 367 -15.72 1.19 -6.80
N ASP A 368 -14.44 1.24 -6.50
CA ASP A 368 -13.71 2.49 -6.31
C ASP A 368 -12.98 2.83 -7.62
N SER A 369 -13.46 3.87 -8.31
CA SER A 369 -12.94 4.23 -9.64
C SER A 369 -13.20 5.69 -9.94
N HIS A 370 -12.28 6.30 -10.68
CA HIS A 370 -12.39 7.67 -11.17
C HIS A 370 -12.76 7.76 -12.65
N ILE A 371 -12.77 6.63 -13.38
CA ILE A 371 -13.02 6.62 -14.83
C ILE A 371 -14.52 6.79 -15.17
N PHE A 372 -14.77 7.18 -16.40
CA PHE A 372 -16.10 7.35 -16.99
C PHE A 372 -15.99 7.23 -18.52
N ASN A 373 -17.12 7.24 -19.24
CA ASN A 373 -17.11 7.24 -20.69
C ASN A 373 -16.37 8.48 -21.21
N ASP A 374 -15.55 8.31 -22.24
CA ASP A 374 -14.69 9.32 -22.85
C ASP A 374 -13.53 9.80 -21.95
N TYR A 375 -13.30 9.15 -20.78
CA TYR A 375 -12.12 9.42 -19.97
C TYR A 375 -10.86 8.99 -20.70
N ARG A 376 -9.86 9.88 -20.72
CA ARG A 376 -8.55 9.59 -21.30
C ARG A 376 -7.57 9.16 -20.21
N VAL A 377 -7.17 7.89 -20.22
CA VAL A 377 -6.11 7.37 -19.36
C VAL A 377 -4.77 7.95 -19.78
N PRO A 378 -4.11 8.77 -18.94
CA PRO A 378 -2.85 9.41 -19.30
C PRO A 378 -1.67 8.43 -19.20
N PRO A 379 -0.60 8.59 -20.00
CA PRO A 379 0.57 7.71 -19.95
C PRO A 379 1.60 8.10 -18.88
N TYR A 380 1.31 9.06 -18.00
CA TYR A 380 2.28 9.67 -17.08
C TYR A 380 2.27 9.07 -15.68
N TYR A 381 1.26 8.27 -15.34
CA TYR A 381 1.00 7.79 -13.98
C TYR A 381 0.79 6.28 -13.96
N ASP A 382 0.62 5.75 -12.75
CA ASP A 382 0.26 4.35 -12.55
C ASP A 382 -1.00 3.96 -13.35
N SER A 383 -1.04 2.70 -13.79
CA SER A 383 -2.09 2.16 -14.64
C SER A 383 -3.39 1.83 -13.91
N LEU A 384 -3.45 1.94 -12.57
CA LEU A 384 -4.65 1.63 -11.78
C LEU A 384 -5.82 2.57 -12.15
N ILE A 385 -6.91 2.00 -12.65
CA ILE A 385 -8.11 2.75 -13.08
C ILE A 385 -9.34 2.44 -12.22
N ALA A 386 -9.38 1.28 -11.57
CA ALA A 386 -10.47 0.89 -10.69
C ALA A 386 -10.01 -0.19 -9.71
N LYS A 387 -10.74 -0.30 -8.60
CA LYS A 387 -10.74 -1.44 -7.68
C LYS A 387 -12.15 -2.02 -7.65
N VAL A 388 -12.27 -3.31 -7.86
CA VAL A 388 -13.52 -4.03 -7.65
C VAL A 388 -13.40 -4.76 -6.33
N ILE A 389 -14.29 -4.46 -5.41
CA ILE A 389 -14.30 -5.04 -4.07
C ILE A 389 -15.60 -5.84 -3.93
N THR A 390 -15.49 -7.08 -3.48
CA THR A 390 -16.66 -7.90 -3.17
C THR A 390 -16.62 -8.40 -1.74
N TYR A 391 -17.77 -8.41 -1.11
CA TYR A 391 -17.98 -8.89 0.25
C TYR A 391 -18.96 -10.07 0.23
N GLY A 392 -18.72 -11.07 1.07
CA GLY A 392 -19.60 -12.22 1.27
C GLY A 392 -19.58 -12.68 2.72
N GLU A 393 -20.54 -13.51 3.13
CA GLU A 393 -20.58 -14.12 4.45
C GLU A 393 -19.37 -15.03 4.72
N ASN A 394 -18.76 -15.51 3.65
CA ASN A 394 -17.56 -16.35 3.67
C ASN A 394 -16.74 -16.13 2.38
N ARG A 395 -15.52 -16.69 2.35
CA ARG A 395 -14.58 -16.57 1.23
C ARG A 395 -15.17 -17.04 -0.09
N GLU A 396 -15.84 -18.17 -0.12
CA GLU A 396 -16.40 -18.73 -1.35
C GLU A 396 -17.47 -17.80 -1.95
N GLN A 397 -18.34 -17.23 -1.11
CA GLN A 397 -19.36 -16.29 -1.58
C GLN A 397 -18.72 -14.98 -2.08
N ALA A 398 -17.68 -14.46 -1.42
CA ALA A 398 -16.94 -13.27 -1.87
C ALA A 398 -16.30 -13.51 -3.24
N LEU A 399 -15.62 -14.65 -3.42
CA LEU A 399 -15.02 -15.04 -4.71
C LEU A 399 -16.06 -15.27 -5.81
N GLN A 400 -17.21 -15.87 -5.47
CA GLN A 400 -18.30 -16.07 -6.43
C GLN A 400 -18.88 -14.73 -6.90
N ARG A 401 -19.05 -13.76 -5.99
CA ARG A 401 -19.45 -12.38 -6.32
C ARG A 401 -18.41 -11.70 -7.19
N MET A 402 -17.12 -11.87 -6.89
CA MET A 402 -16.03 -11.32 -7.68
C MET A 402 -16.02 -11.86 -9.11
N SER A 403 -16.17 -13.18 -9.28
CA SER A 403 -16.28 -13.80 -10.60
C SER A 403 -17.45 -13.23 -11.40
N GLY A 404 -18.61 -13.02 -10.77
CA GLY A 404 -19.77 -12.35 -11.38
C GLY A 404 -19.48 -10.90 -11.75
N ALA A 405 -18.93 -10.12 -10.83
CA ALA A 405 -18.60 -8.71 -11.01
C ALA A 405 -17.59 -8.48 -12.16
N LEU A 406 -16.54 -9.30 -12.24
CA LEU A 406 -15.54 -9.20 -13.32
C LEU A 406 -16.12 -9.55 -14.70
N ARG A 407 -17.12 -10.44 -14.79
CA ARG A 407 -17.81 -10.74 -16.05
C ARG A 407 -18.77 -9.62 -16.50
N GLU A 408 -19.36 -8.92 -15.52
CA GLU A 408 -20.24 -7.78 -15.77
C GLU A 408 -19.49 -6.52 -16.16
N MET A 409 -18.26 -6.35 -15.66
CA MET A 409 -17.46 -5.13 -15.88
C MET A 409 -17.08 -4.96 -17.35
N VAL A 410 -17.36 -3.78 -17.89
CA VAL A 410 -16.96 -3.41 -19.26
C VAL A 410 -16.05 -2.19 -19.22
N VAL A 411 -14.89 -2.30 -19.87
CA VAL A 411 -13.96 -1.20 -20.13
C VAL A 411 -13.45 -1.38 -21.56
N ASP A 412 -14.01 -0.60 -22.51
CA ASP A 412 -13.62 -0.66 -23.91
C ASP A 412 -12.79 0.57 -24.30
N GLY A 413 -12.00 0.42 -25.36
CA GLY A 413 -11.14 1.47 -25.92
C GLY A 413 -9.68 1.40 -25.47
N ILE A 414 -9.39 0.61 -24.42
CA ILE A 414 -8.06 0.32 -23.92
C ILE A 414 -7.97 -1.16 -23.53
N ASP A 415 -6.75 -1.68 -23.39
CA ASP A 415 -6.53 -2.98 -22.77
C ASP A 415 -6.61 -2.86 -21.25
N THR A 416 -7.15 -3.90 -20.59
CA THR A 416 -7.18 -4.03 -19.14
C THR A 416 -6.77 -5.42 -18.68
N ASN A 417 -6.39 -5.54 -17.42
CA ASN A 417 -6.04 -6.82 -16.79
C ASN A 417 -7.28 -7.62 -16.29
N ILE A 418 -8.51 -7.24 -16.65
CA ILE A 418 -9.75 -7.93 -16.20
C ILE A 418 -9.70 -9.43 -16.48
N GLN A 419 -9.21 -9.85 -17.66
CA GLN A 419 -9.09 -11.26 -17.99
C GLN A 419 -8.09 -12.02 -17.09
N LEU A 420 -7.02 -11.38 -16.66
CA LEU A 420 -6.09 -11.94 -15.68
C LEU A 420 -6.80 -12.13 -14.34
N GLN A 421 -7.53 -11.12 -13.87
CA GLN A 421 -8.30 -11.21 -12.62
C GLN A 421 -9.32 -12.35 -12.67
N GLN A 422 -10.04 -12.53 -13.76
CA GLN A 422 -10.96 -13.64 -13.96
C GLN A 422 -10.26 -15.00 -13.84
N ARG A 423 -9.08 -15.16 -14.47
CA ARG A 423 -8.28 -16.40 -14.36
C ARG A 423 -7.87 -16.70 -12.93
N ILE A 424 -7.42 -15.68 -12.17
CA ILE A 424 -7.02 -15.83 -10.77
C ILE A 424 -8.22 -16.25 -9.92
N VAL A 425 -9.34 -15.55 -10.03
CA VAL A 425 -10.55 -15.79 -9.23
C VAL A 425 -11.18 -17.15 -9.54
N ASP A 426 -11.08 -17.62 -10.78
CA ASP A 426 -11.62 -18.93 -11.22
C ASP A 426 -10.60 -20.08 -11.05
N ASP A 427 -9.35 -19.79 -10.63
CA ASP A 427 -8.30 -20.79 -10.40
C ASP A 427 -8.67 -21.72 -9.24
N ALA A 428 -8.70 -23.02 -9.52
CA ALA A 428 -9.09 -24.03 -8.54
C ALA A 428 -8.09 -24.17 -7.36
N ALA A 429 -6.81 -23.85 -7.56
CA ALA A 429 -5.82 -23.88 -6.47
C ALA A 429 -6.02 -22.68 -5.56
N PHE A 430 -6.18 -21.47 -6.13
CA PHE A 430 -6.46 -20.24 -5.37
C PHE A 430 -7.76 -20.36 -4.55
N ARG A 431 -8.82 -20.93 -5.12
CA ARG A 431 -10.09 -21.13 -4.40
C ARG A 431 -9.96 -22.07 -3.20
N ARG A 432 -9.13 -23.12 -3.32
CA ARG A 432 -9.02 -24.16 -2.28
C ARG A 432 -8.14 -23.78 -1.10
N GLN A 433 -7.07 -23.02 -1.33
CA GLN A 433 -6.07 -22.74 -0.30
C GLN A 433 -5.34 -21.43 -0.55
N PRO A 434 -4.79 -20.78 0.50
CA PRO A 434 -3.89 -19.68 0.34
C PRO A 434 -2.61 -20.10 -0.38
N LEU A 435 -2.06 -19.21 -1.20
CA LEU A 435 -0.91 -19.44 -2.06
C LEU A 435 0.24 -18.50 -1.72
N ASP A 436 1.48 -18.88 -2.08
CA ASP A 436 2.66 -18.06 -1.85
C ASP A 436 2.83 -16.94 -2.89
N ILE A 437 3.68 -15.94 -2.57
CA ILE A 437 3.90 -14.75 -3.42
C ILE A 437 4.44 -15.05 -4.82
N HIS A 438 5.00 -16.23 -5.06
CA HIS A 438 5.57 -16.63 -6.35
C HIS A 438 4.58 -17.41 -7.22
N TYR A 439 3.38 -17.71 -6.70
CA TYR A 439 2.41 -18.55 -7.39
C TYR A 439 2.02 -17.98 -8.76
N LEU A 440 1.62 -16.72 -8.80
CA LEU A 440 1.15 -16.09 -10.03
C LEU A 440 2.24 -16.05 -11.10
N GLU A 441 3.47 -15.75 -10.74
CA GLU A 441 4.60 -15.73 -11.68
C GLU A 441 4.88 -17.11 -12.27
N ARG A 442 4.80 -18.16 -11.43
CA ARG A 442 4.93 -19.54 -11.93
C ARG A 442 3.83 -19.91 -12.92
N GLN A 443 2.58 -19.47 -12.66
CA GLN A 443 1.47 -19.71 -13.59
C GLN A 443 1.58 -18.94 -14.91
N LEU A 444 2.15 -17.74 -14.88
CA LEU A 444 2.34 -16.92 -16.08
C LEU A 444 3.55 -17.35 -16.92
N SER A 445 4.48 -18.13 -16.34
CA SER A 445 5.69 -18.61 -17.02
C SER A 445 5.46 -19.96 -17.74
N ASN A 446 4.36 -20.64 -17.45
CA ASN A 446 3.91 -21.89 -18.09
C ASN A 446 2.88 -21.61 -19.19
#